data_ba71aba5e8f2fd924233c1f83c716aa1
#
_entry.id   ba71aba5e8f2fd924233c1f83c716aa1
#
_cell.length_a   1.000
_cell.length_b   1.000
_cell.length_c   1.000
_cell.angle_alpha   90.00
_cell.angle_beta   90.00
_cell.angle_gamma   90.00
#
_symmetry.space_group_name_H-M   'P 1'
#
loop_
_entity.id
_entity.type
_entity.pdbx_description
1 polymer ?
#
loop_
_entity_poly.entity_id
_entity_poly.type
_entity_poly.pdbx_seq_one_letter_code
_entity_poly.pdbx_strand_id
1 'polypeptide(L)'
;MSPVEITKEFNPLRLPSDQRLNRIAGPSGLIIFGVTGDLSRKKLMPAVYDLANRGLLPPGFALVGFARRDWEGQDFEKVVYESVKQHARTPFHDEVWKQLAQGIRFVPGEFGDDEAFKRLADTIHELDETRGTGGNHAFYLSIPPKAFPLVTEQLKKSGLAEQRDGQWRRVVIEKPFGSDLKTARELNDVVESVFPPDSVFRIDHYLGKETVQNILALRFANELYEPIWNANYVDHVQITMAEDIGVAGRAGYYDGIGAARDVIQNHLLQLLALTAMEEPISFDAKDLRAEKEKVLAAVRLPEDLAASTARGQYAGGWQGGEKVLGFLEEEGMDPHSTTETFAAIKLQIGTRRWAGVPFYLRTGKRLGRRVTEIAVVFKRAPQQLFGGAQTQALGQNALVIRVQPDEGVTIRFGSKVPGAGMVVRDVTMDFGYGHSFTEASPEAYERLILDVLLGDPPLFPRHEEVELSWKILDPIEEFWATQGQPEQYKPGSWGPKSADEMLARDGRSWRRP
;
A
#
# COMPACT_ATOMS: atom_id res chain seq x y z
N MET A 1 -11.48 -25.08 -35.25
CA MET A 1 -10.35 -24.82 -34.30
C MET A 1 -9.39 -25.98 -34.45
N SER A 2 -8.25 -25.75 -35.08
CA SER A 2 -7.20 -26.77 -35.21
C SER A 2 -6.55 -27.04 -33.86
N PRO A 3 -6.23 -28.32 -33.55
CA PRO A 3 -5.50 -28.63 -32.33
C PRO A 3 -4.11 -28.00 -32.42
N VAL A 4 -3.73 -27.26 -31.38
CA VAL A 4 -2.36 -26.71 -31.23
C VAL A 4 -1.44 -27.92 -31.01
N GLU A 5 -0.50 -28.15 -31.90
CA GLU A 5 0.58 -29.12 -31.69
C GLU A 5 1.41 -28.70 -30.48
N ILE A 6 1.29 -29.49 -29.41
CA ILE A 6 2.11 -29.28 -28.19
C ILE A 6 3.51 -29.83 -28.50
N THR A 7 4.44 -28.95 -28.84
CA THR A 7 5.85 -29.32 -28.96
C THR A 7 6.45 -29.57 -27.57
N LYS A 8 7.46 -30.44 -27.45
CA LYS A 8 8.09 -30.89 -26.19
C LYS A 8 8.72 -29.78 -25.34
N GLU A 9 8.81 -28.56 -25.86
CA GLU A 9 9.39 -27.39 -25.17
C GLU A 9 8.34 -26.47 -24.52
N PHE A 10 7.06 -26.79 -24.71
CA PHE A 10 5.97 -25.94 -24.25
C PHE A 10 5.56 -26.29 -22.81
N ASN A 11 5.91 -25.43 -21.87
CA ASN A 11 5.36 -25.50 -20.51
C ASN A 11 4.21 -24.49 -20.36
N PRO A 12 2.94 -24.93 -20.32
CA PRO A 12 1.79 -24.05 -20.21
C PRO A 12 1.79 -23.22 -18.93
N LEU A 13 2.52 -23.65 -17.88
CA LEU A 13 2.69 -22.89 -16.62
C LEU A 13 3.60 -21.66 -16.78
N ARG A 14 4.26 -21.49 -17.93
CA ARG A 14 5.18 -20.38 -18.22
C ARG A 14 4.72 -19.45 -19.33
N LEU A 15 3.50 -19.61 -19.81
CA LEU A 15 2.95 -18.72 -20.84
C LEU A 15 2.63 -17.35 -20.19
N PRO A 16 3.21 -16.25 -20.68
CA PRO A 16 2.88 -14.90 -20.21
C PRO A 16 1.38 -14.57 -20.39
N SER A 17 0.72 -15.21 -21.34
CA SER A 17 -0.72 -15.03 -21.63
C SER A 17 -1.65 -15.88 -20.77
N ASP A 18 -1.17 -16.87 -20.04
CA ASP A 18 -1.99 -17.70 -19.15
C ASP A 18 -2.00 -17.11 -17.73
N GLN A 19 -2.96 -16.24 -17.48
CA GLN A 19 -3.16 -15.59 -16.19
C GLN A 19 -3.88 -16.46 -15.14
N ARG A 20 -4.28 -17.69 -15.50
CA ARG A 20 -4.96 -18.62 -14.57
C ARG A 20 -4.04 -19.21 -13.52
N LEU A 21 -2.74 -19.22 -13.77
CA LEU A 21 -1.72 -19.77 -12.87
C LEU A 21 -0.72 -18.69 -12.50
N ASN A 22 -0.23 -18.74 -11.26
CA ASN A 22 0.81 -17.85 -10.79
C ASN A 22 2.09 -18.07 -11.60
N ARG A 23 2.68 -17.00 -12.07
CA ARG A 23 3.99 -17.02 -12.75
C ARG A 23 5.08 -17.39 -11.74
N ILE A 24 6.03 -18.22 -12.17
CA ILE A 24 7.17 -18.64 -11.35
C ILE A 24 8.37 -17.73 -11.68
N ALA A 25 9.03 -17.20 -10.64
CA ALA A 25 10.24 -16.40 -10.82
C ALA A 25 11.35 -17.21 -11.48
N GLY A 26 12.08 -16.56 -12.40
CA GLY A 26 13.30 -17.13 -13.00
C GLY A 26 14.48 -17.15 -12.03
N PRO A 27 15.63 -17.71 -12.44
CA PRO A 27 16.88 -17.69 -11.67
C PRO A 27 17.18 -16.28 -11.17
N SER A 28 17.34 -16.13 -9.83
CA SER A 28 17.52 -14.80 -9.24
C SER A 28 17.94 -14.85 -7.77
N GLY A 29 18.44 -13.73 -7.27
CA GLY A 29 18.72 -13.48 -5.85
C GLY A 29 18.06 -12.18 -5.34
N LEU A 30 17.72 -12.18 -4.06
CA LEU A 30 17.22 -11.02 -3.32
C LEU A 30 18.24 -10.60 -2.27
N ILE A 31 18.74 -9.40 -2.36
CA ILE A 31 19.68 -8.80 -1.43
C ILE A 31 18.94 -7.78 -0.57
N ILE A 32 18.88 -7.98 0.75
CA ILE A 32 18.14 -7.12 1.68
C ILE A 32 19.13 -6.29 2.50
N PHE A 33 19.17 -4.99 2.23
CA PHE A 33 19.87 -4.03 3.07
C PHE A 33 19.04 -3.69 4.31
N GLY A 34 19.66 -3.68 5.49
CA GLY A 34 18.95 -3.45 6.75
C GLY A 34 18.14 -4.66 7.22
N VAL A 35 18.61 -5.84 6.90
CA VAL A 35 17.94 -7.13 7.16
C VAL A 35 17.64 -7.41 8.63
N THR A 36 18.25 -6.68 9.57
CA THR A 36 17.99 -6.81 11.02
C THR A 36 16.74 -6.08 11.50
N GLY A 37 16.12 -5.28 10.63
CA GLY A 37 14.93 -4.49 10.94
C GLY A 37 13.64 -5.32 11.06
N ASP A 38 12.64 -4.73 11.71
CA ASP A 38 11.32 -5.35 11.94
C ASP A 38 10.60 -5.76 10.65
N LEU A 39 10.69 -4.93 9.60
CA LEU A 39 10.08 -5.23 8.31
C LEU A 39 10.65 -6.53 7.73
N SER A 40 11.98 -6.66 7.73
CA SER A 40 12.65 -7.86 7.22
C SER A 40 12.23 -9.10 7.99
N ARG A 41 12.21 -9.04 9.32
CA ARG A 41 11.86 -10.17 10.19
C ARG A 41 10.38 -10.55 10.11
N LYS A 42 9.48 -9.57 10.15
CA LYS A 42 8.03 -9.81 10.25
C LYS A 42 7.35 -9.99 8.90
N LYS A 43 7.98 -9.56 7.80
CA LYS A 43 7.37 -9.51 6.47
C LYS A 43 8.23 -10.13 5.37
N LEU A 44 9.46 -9.63 5.14
CA LEU A 44 10.22 -10.04 3.95
C LEU A 44 10.72 -11.47 4.03
N MET A 45 11.34 -11.89 5.14
CA MET A 45 11.81 -13.27 5.31
C MET A 45 10.66 -14.29 5.28
N PRO A 46 9.53 -14.08 6.00
CA PRO A 46 8.38 -14.96 5.89
C PRO A 46 7.80 -15.02 4.48
N ALA A 47 7.69 -13.88 3.77
CA ALA A 47 7.18 -13.84 2.41
C ALA A 47 8.05 -14.62 1.42
N VAL A 48 9.38 -14.54 1.56
CA VAL A 48 10.31 -15.36 0.75
C VAL A 48 10.08 -16.85 1.01
N TYR A 49 9.90 -17.26 2.27
CA TYR A 49 9.60 -18.65 2.58
C TYR A 49 8.23 -19.09 2.02
N ASP A 50 7.20 -18.27 2.19
CA ASP A 50 5.85 -18.58 1.68
C ASP A 50 5.86 -18.71 0.15
N LEU A 51 6.59 -17.86 -0.57
CA LEU A 51 6.81 -18.01 -2.02
C LEU A 51 7.55 -19.30 -2.38
N ALA A 52 8.60 -19.66 -1.64
CA ALA A 52 9.32 -20.93 -1.84
C ALA A 52 8.40 -22.14 -1.60
N ASN A 53 7.61 -22.10 -0.52
CA ASN A 53 6.68 -23.18 -0.17
C ASN A 53 5.53 -23.34 -1.17
N ARG A 54 5.13 -22.26 -1.83
CA ARG A 54 4.16 -22.28 -2.94
C ARG A 54 4.78 -22.71 -4.28
N GLY A 55 6.09 -22.96 -4.33
CA GLY A 55 6.80 -23.31 -5.58
C GLY A 55 6.95 -22.16 -6.56
N LEU A 56 6.88 -20.91 -6.11
CA LEU A 56 6.95 -19.70 -6.94
C LEU A 56 8.37 -19.13 -7.08
N LEU A 57 9.32 -19.62 -6.30
CA LEU A 57 10.74 -19.29 -6.43
C LEU A 57 11.51 -20.40 -7.15
N PRO A 58 12.59 -20.06 -7.88
CA PRO A 58 13.44 -21.05 -8.52
C PRO A 58 14.21 -21.89 -7.47
N PRO A 59 14.53 -23.15 -7.75
CA PRO A 59 15.28 -24.00 -6.81
C PRO A 59 16.61 -23.42 -6.35
N GLY A 60 17.28 -22.64 -7.21
CA GLY A 60 18.54 -21.96 -6.92
C GLY A 60 18.40 -20.55 -6.35
N PHE A 61 17.20 -20.16 -5.87
CA PHE A 61 17.00 -18.84 -5.30
C PHE A 61 18.00 -18.53 -4.17
N ALA A 62 18.52 -17.30 -4.13
CA ALA A 62 19.44 -16.81 -3.13
C ALA A 62 18.86 -15.67 -2.33
N LEU A 63 19.08 -15.67 -1.01
CA LEU A 63 18.72 -14.61 -0.08
C LEU A 63 19.97 -14.10 0.63
N VAL A 64 20.33 -12.84 0.40
CA VAL A 64 21.51 -12.22 1.01
C VAL A 64 21.08 -11.13 1.97
N GLY A 65 21.48 -11.22 3.23
CA GLY A 65 21.32 -10.16 4.22
C GLY A 65 22.54 -9.26 4.30
N PHE A 66 22.34 -7.94 4.33
CA PHE A 66 23.39 -6.96 4.55
C PHE A 66 23.03 -6.04 5.74
N ALA A 67 23.89 -6.01 6.77
CA ALA A 67 23.69 -5.13 7.93
C ALA A 67 24.99 -4.97 8.73
N ARG A 68 24.99 -3.97 9.65
CA ARG A 68 26.12 -3.64 10.53
C ARG A 68 26.40 -4.64 11.67
N ARG A 69 25.60 -5.72 11.77
CA ARG A 69 25.78 -6.72 12.82
C ARG A 69 27.01 -7.58 12.53
N ASP A 70 27.76 -7.87 13.57
CA ASP A 70 28.85 -8.84 13.52
C ASP A 70 28.27 -10.25 13.71
N TRP A 71 27.56 -10.72 12.67
CA TRP A 71 26.95 -12.04 12.59
C TRP A 71 27.72 -12.92 11.62
N GLU A 72 27.86 -14.19 11.97
CA GLU A 72 28.24 -15.19 11.01
C GLU A 72 27.01 -15.66 10.19
N GLY A 73 27.28 -16.37 9.09
CA GLY A 73 26.21 -16.88 8.23
C GLY A 73 25.17 -17.74 8.97
N GLN A 74 25.62 -18.54 9.94
CA GLN A 74 24.75 -19.39 10.77
C GLN A 74 23.83 -18.57 11.69
N ASP A 75 24.28 -17.43 12.20
CA ASP A 75 23.45 -16.55 13.02
C ASP A 75 22.30 -15.97 12.21
N PHE A 76 22.60 -15.55 10.99
CA PHE A 76 21.60 -15.00 10.09
C PHE A 76 20.60 -16.07 9.63
N GLU A 77 21.06 -17.26 9.27
CA GLU A 77 20.18 -18.39 8.92
C GLU A 77 19.21 -18.71 10.07
N LYS A 78 19.70 -18.71 11.32
CA LYS A 78 18.85 -18.90 12.51
C LYS A 78 17.80 -17.80 12.64
N VAL A 79 18.17 -16.53 12.41
CA VAL A 79 17.22 -15.40 12.46
C VAL A 79 16.15 -15.55 11.39
N VAL A 80 16.52 -15.96 10.17
CA VAL A 80 15.55 -16.23 9.09
C VAL A 80 14.62 -17.38 9.49
N TYR A 81 15.18 -18.48 10.01
CA TYR A 81 14.39 -19.62 10.49
C TYR A 81 13.36 -19.23 11.55
N GLU A 82 13.78 -18.50 12.57
CA GLU A 82 12.90 -18.04 13.65
C GLU A 82 11.81 -17.11 13.11
N SER A 83 12.16 -16.20 12.21
CA SER A 83 11.21 -15.27 11.56
C SER A 83 10.16 -16.04 10.76
N VAL A 84 10.58 -17.05 9.99
CA VAL A 84 9.68 -17.91 9.21
C VAL A 84 8.75 -18.69 10.13
N LYS A 85 9.31 -19.36 11.17
CA LYS A 85 8.50 -20.12 12.14
C LYS A 85 7.44 -19.28 12.83
N GLN A 86 7.73 -18.00 13.09
CA GLN A 86 6.84 -17.12 13.83
C GLN A 86 5.80 -16.42 12.94
N HIS A 87 6.14 -16.12 11.68
CA HIS A 87 5.37 -15.18 10.86
C HIS A 87 4.94 -15.71 9.50
N ALA A 88 5.44 -16.85 9.03
CA ALA A 88 4.98 -17.45 7.77
C ALA A 88 3.50 -17.79 7.84
N ARG A 89 2.80 -17.64 6.72
CA ARG A 89 1.37 -17.94 6.60
C ARG A 89 1.10 -19.36 6.10
N THR A 90 2.06 -19.93 5.39
CA THR A 90 1.98 -21.33 4.94
C THR A 90 2.53 -22.28 6.00
N PRO A 91 2.08 -23.53 6.05
CA PRO A 91 2.66 -24.55 6.94
C PRO A 91 4.17 -24.68 6.71
N PHE A 92 4.91 -24.87 7.80
CA PHE A 92 6.35 -25.04 7.70
C PHE A 92 6.70 -26.48 7.25
N HIS A 93 7.54 -26.59 6.21
CA HIS A 93 8.04 -27.84 5.65
C HIS A 93 9.58 -27.86 5.69
N ASP A 94 10.14 -28.86 6.36
CA ASP A 94 11.59 -28.98 6.54
C ASP A 94 12.36 -29.09 5.21
N GLU A 95 11.78 -29.75 4.21
CA GLU A 95 12.41 -29.92 2.90
C GLU A 95 12.55 -28.57 2.16
N VAL A 96 11.48 -27.75 2.20
CA VAL A 96 11.50 -26.39 1.60
C VAL A 96 12.51 -25.52 2.33
N TRP A 97 12.54 -25.59 3.66
CA TRP A 97 13.52 -24.85 4.45
C TRP A 97 14.96 -25.25 4.10
N LYS A 98 15.28 -26.55 4.12
CA LYS A 98 16.63 -27.05 3.77
C LYS A 98 17.11 -26.59 2.40
N GLN A 99 16.19 -26.55 1.42
CA GLN A 99 16.52 -26.08 0.08
C GLN A 99 16.78 -24.57 0.05
N LEU A 100 15.93 -23.77 0.72
CA LEU A 100 16.07 -22.31 0.81
C LEU A 100 17.34 -21.94 1.59
N ALA A 101 17.63 -22.61 2.70
CA ALA A 101 18.77 -22.35 3.58
C ALA A 101 20.12 -22.45 2.85
N GLN A 102 20.24 -23.32 1.83
CA GLN A 102 21.45 -23.45 1.02
C GLN A 102 21.82 -22.15 0.29
N GLY A 103 20.83 -21.30 -0.02
CA GLY A 103 21.01 -20.01 -0.71
C GLY A 103 21.09 -18.81 0.23
N ILE A 104 21.06 -18.99 1.56
CA ILE A 104 21.14 -17.90 2.53
C ILE A 104 22.58 -17.51 2.78
N ARG A 105 22.88 -16.20 2.67
CA ARG A 105 24.20 -15.61 2.99
C ARG A 105 24.03 -14.33 3.79
N PHE A 106 25.05 -13.99 4.56
CA PHE A 106 25.10 -12.73 5.30
C PHE A 106 26.41 -12.01 5.03
N VAL A 107 26.33 -10.71 4.78
CA VAL A 107 27.50 -9.85 4.58
C VAL A 107 27.45 -8.74 5.66
N PRO A 108 28.35 -8.78 6.65
CA PRO A 108 28.45 -7.72 7.64
C PRO A 108 29.13 -6.49 7.01
N GLY A 109 28.58 -5.31 7.27
CA GLY A 109 29.18 -4.05 6.81
C GLY A 109 28.32 -2.83 7.04
N GLU A 110 28.97 -1.67 6.98
CA GLU A 110 28.31 -0.36 6.96
C GLU A 110 27.98 0.05 5.53
N PHE A 111 27.00 0.94 5.38
CA PHE A 111 26.52 1.37 4.06
C PHE A 111 27.54 2.20 3.25
N GLY A 112 28.59 2.72 3.89
CA GLY A 112 29.69 3.45 3.24
C GLY A 112 30.99 2.66 3.15
N ASP A 113 31.01 1.39 3.51
CA ASP A 113 32.23 0.56 3.55
C ASP A 113 32.47 -0.11 2.20
N ASP A 114 33.47 0.37 1.44
CA ASP A 114 33.86 -0.15 0.14
C ASP A 114 34.22 -1.65 0.21
N GLU A 115 34.92 -2.07 1.28
CA GLU A 115 35.33 -3.47 1.43
C GLU A 115 34.11 -4.38 1.73
N ALA A 116 33.09 -3.86 2.41
CA ALA A 116 31.84 -4.62 2.60
C ALA A 116 31.09 -4.81 1.28
N PHE A 117 31.06 -3.79 0.41
CA PHE A 117 30.43 -3.92 -0.91
C PHE A 117 31.24 -4.83 -1.85
N LYS A 118 32.56 -4.89 -1.69
CA LYS A 118 33.39 -5.88 -2.40
C LYS A 118 33.06 -7.30 -1.91
N ARG A 119 33.00 -7.52 -0.60
CA ARG A 119 32.55 -8.82 -0.05
C ARG A 119 31.15 -9.19 -0.52
N LEU A 120 30.24 -8.21 -0.63
CA LEU A 120 28.90 -8.44 -1.19
C LEU A 120 28.99 -8.88 -2.65
N ALA A 121 29.81 -8.24 -3.46
CA ALA A 121 30.01 -8.62 -4.86
C ALA A 121 30.59 -10.03 -5.00
N ASP A 122 31.58 -10.38 -4.18
CA ASP A 122 32.17 -11.72 -4.15
C ASP A 122 31.13 -12.79 -3.73
N THR A 123 30.30 -12.48 -2.72
CA THR A 123 29.21 -13.36 -2.25
C THR A 123 28.14 -13.56 -3.34
N ILE A 124 27.75 -12.51 -4.04
CA ILE A 124 26.79 -12.59 -5.15
C ILE A 124 27.37 -13.42 -6.30
N HIS A 125 28.64 -13.24 -6.62
CA HIS A 125 29.31 -14.02 -7.65
C HIS A 125 29.41 -15.52 -7.29
N GLU A 126 29.74 -15.83 -6.02
CA GLU A 126 29.69 -17.22 -5.51
C GLU A 126 28.30 -17.85 -5.70
N LEU A 127 27.24 -17.09 -5.41
CA LEU A 127 25.85 -17.55 -5.56
C LEU A 127 25.44 -17.69 -7.04
N ASP A 128 25.93 -16.84 -7.91
CA ASP A 128 25.72 -16.99 -9.36
C ASP A 128 26.27 -18.32 -9.87
N GLU A 129 27.47 -18.73 -9.40
CA GLU A 129 28.12 -19.98 -9.79
C GLU A 129 27.50 -21.20 -9.10
N THR A 130 27.27 -21.13 -7.79
CA THR A 130 26.89 -22.30 -7.00
C THR A 130 25.38 -22.55 -6.97
N ARG A 131 24.57 -21.51 -7.08
CA ARG A 131 23.11 -21.58 -7.06
C ARG A 131 22.45 -21.33 -8.42
N GLY A 132 23.21 -20.81 -9.38
CA GLY A 132 22.71 -20.54 -10.74
C GLY A 132 21.66 -19.43 -10.75
N THR A 133 21.89 -18.33 -10.03
CA THR A 133 20.98 -17.18 -10.01
C THR A 133 20.95 -16.41 -11.34
N GLY A 134 21.85 -16.75 -12.26
CA GLY A 134 21.89 -16.21 -13.62
C GLY A 134 22.32 -14.76 -13.70
N GLY A 135 22.93 -14.24 -12.64
CA GLY A 135 23.30 -12.83 -12.55
C GLY A 135 22.11 -11.88 -12.39
N ASN A 136 20.94 -12.37 -11.97
CA ASN A 136 19.73 -11.57 -11.79
C ASN A 136 19.52 -11.24 -10.31
N HIS A 137 19.58 -9.95 -9.96
CA HIS A 137 19.56 -9.54 -8.56
C HIS A 137 18.60 -8.38 -8.31
N ALA A 138 17.79 -8.52 -7.24
CA ALA A 138 16.97 -7.46 -6.68
C ALA A 138 17.61 -6.94 -5.38
N PHE A 139 17.85 -5.64 -5.29
CA PHE A 139 18.40 -4.96 -4.13
C PHE A 139 17.26 -4.29 -3.36
N TYR A 140 16.91 -4.84 -2.21
CA TYR A 140 15.82 -4.36 -1.38
C TYR A 140 16.36 -3.41 -0.29
N LEU A 141 16.00 -2.14 -0.36
CA LEU A 141 16.45 -1.10 0.58
C LEU A 141 15.49 -0.99 1.78
N SER A 142 15.58 -1.94 2.73
CA SER A 142 14.86 -1.90 4.01
C SER A 142 15.65 -1.08 5.04
N ILE A 143 15.99 0.16 4.69
CA ILE A 143 16.88 1.06 5.42
C ILE A 143 16.26 2.45 5.53
N PRO A 144 16.72 3.30 6.46
CA PRO A 144 16.25 4.68 6.53
C PRO A 144 16.50 5.45 5.23
N PRO A 145 15.57 6.32 4.78
CA PRO A 145 15.68 7.06 3.51
C PRO A 145 16.99 7.86 3.36
N LYS A 146 17.52 8.36 4.46
CA LYS A 146 18.80 9.07 4.49
C LYS A 146 19.99 8.24 3.99
N ALA A 147 19.89 6.92 4.02
CA ALA A 147 20.93 6.01 3.56
C ALA A 147 20.76 5.59 2.08
N PHE A 148 19.63 5.89 1.44
CA PHE A 148 19.39 5.50 0.05
C PHE A 148 20.46 6.03 -0.91
N PRO A 149 20.82 7.34 -0.89
CA PRO A 149 21.85 7.86 -1.78
C PRO A 149 23.19 7.13 -1.63
N LEU A 150 23.61 6.91 -0.38
CA LEU A 150 24.87 6.26 -0.08
C LEU A 150 24.92 4.81 -0.58
N VAL A 151 23.88 4.03 -0.33
CA VAL A 151 23.81 2.63 -0.79
C VAL A 151 23.73 2.56 -2.30
N THR A 152 22.95 3.44 -2.94
CA THR A 152 22.81 3.50 -4.39
C THR A 152 24.13 3.83 -5.06
N GLU A 153 24.89 4.78 -4.52
CA GLU A 153 26.22 5.14 -5.01
C GLU A 153 27.22 3.98 -4.84
N GLN A 154 27.18 3.28 -3.71
CA GLN A 154 28.02 2.11 -3.46
C GLN A 154 27.71 0.95 -4.40
N LEU A 155 26.43 0.70 -4.71
CA LEU A 155 26.02 -0.30 -5.71
C LEU A 155 26.58 0.05 -7.09
N LYS A 156 26.59 1.33 -7.45
CA LYS A 156 27.22 1.81 -8.70
C LYS A 156 28.73 1.60 -8.70
N LYS A 157 29.41 2.06 -7.64
CA LYS A 157 30.87 2.01 -7.50
C LYS A 157 31.40 0.58 -7.49
N SER A 158 30.68 -0.34 -6.88
CA SER A 158 31.05 -1.77 -6.83
C SER A 158 30.70 -2.55 -8.10
N GLY A 159 30.06 -1.92 -9.11
CA GLY A 159 29.60 -2.59 -10.33
C GLY A 159 28.36 -3.47 -10.13
N LEU A 160 27.79 -3.53 -8.93
CA LEU A 160 26.61 -4.37 -8.62
C LEU A 160 25.34 -3.90 -9.31
N ALA A 161 25.25 -2.62 -9.65
CA ALA A 161 24.11 -2.05 -10.39
C ALA A 161 24.22 -2.26 -11.92
N GLU A 162 25.36 -2.69 -12.43
CA GLU A 162 25.55 -2.87 -13.87
C GLU A 162 24.73 -4.04 -14.40
N GLN A 163 23.95 -3.76 -15.44
CA GLN A 163 23.24 -4.80 -16.21
C GLN A 163 24.12 -5.30 -17.35
N ARG A 164 24.28 -6.61 -17.45
CA ARG A 164 24.92 -7.27 -18.55
C ARG A 164 23.87 -7.92 -19.46
N ASP A 165 24.25 -8.26 -20.69
CA ASP A 165 23.35 -8.87 -21.66
C ASP A 165 22.62 -10.10 -21.06
N GLY A 166 21.29 -10.09 -21.12
CA GLY A 166 20.44 -11.15 -20.59
C GLY A 166 20.27 -11.17 -19.07
N GLN A 167 20.89 -10.23 -18.34
CA GLN A 167 20.76 -10.09 -16.89
C GLN A 167 19.95 -8.85 -16.55
N TRP A 168 19.34 -8.87 -15.36
CA TRP A 168 18.65 -7.70 -14.83
C TRP A 168 19.14 -7.31 -13.43
N ARG A 169 19.08 -6.03 -13.14
CA ARG A 169 19.32 -5.44 -11.82
C ARG A 169 18.10 -4.59 -11.47
N ARG A 170 17.51 -4.82 -10.30
CA ARG A 170 16.34 -4.10 -9.83
C ARG A 170 16.58 -3.57 -8.43
N VAL A 171 16.08 -2.38 -8.15
CA VAL A 171 16.12 -1.80 -6.81
C VAL A 171 14.70 -1.65 -6.28
N VAL A 172 14.51 -2.06 -5.03
CA VAL A 172 13.24 -1.95 -4.32
C VAL A 172 13.39 -0.92 -3.22
N ILE A 173 12.51 0.06 -3.21
CA ILE A 173 12.55 1.19 -2.28
C ILE A 173 11.27 1.20 -1.45
N GLU A 174 11.41 1.27 -0.13
CA GLU A 174 10.32 1.45 0.82
C GLU A 174 9.96 2.92 1.02
N LYS A 175 8.72 3.16 1.43
CA LYS A 175 8.30 4.49 1.89
C LYS A 175 9.08 4.90 3.16
N PRO A 176 9.26 6.21 3.40
CA PRO A 176 8.74 7.35 2.66
C PRO A 176 9.59 7.72 1.43
N PHE A 177 8.92 8.17 0.38
CA PHE A 177 9.55 8.66 -0.85
C PHE A 177 9.71 10.20 -0.78
N GLY A 178 10.69 10.66 0.00
CA GLY A 178 10.82 12.06 0.38
C GLY A 178 9.88 12.46 1.53
N SER A 179 9.97 13.72 1.95
CA SER A 179 9.11 14.37 2.94
C SER A 179 8.29 15.52 2.35
N ASP A 180 8.59 15.88 1.10
CA ASP A 180 7.96 16.89 0.26
C ASP A 180 8.33 16.64 -1.21
N LEU A 181 7.79 17.44 -2.14
CA LEU A 181 8.07 17.31 -3.57
C LEU A 181 9.56 17.46 -3.90
N LYS A 182 10.26 18.37 -3.22
CA LYS A 182 11.67 18.64 -3.48
C LYS A 182 12.53 17.43 -3.13
N THR A 183 12.39 16.92 -1.92
CA THR A 183 13.15 15.76 -1.44
C THR A 183 12.79 14.47 -2.17
N ALA A 184 11.53 14.33 -2.63
CA ALA A 184 11.11 13.23 -3.48
C ALA A 184 11.83 13.25 -4.85
N ARG A 185 11.97 14.42 -5.46
CA ARG A 185 12.73 14.60 -6.72
C ARG A 185 14.21 14.31 -6.52
N GLU A 186 14.82 14.85 -5.48
CA GLU A 186 16.22 14.59 -5.14
C GLU A 186 16.48 13.08 -4.97
N LEU A 187 15.58 12.37 -4.29
CA LEU A 187 15.66 10.92 -4.16
C LEU A 187 15.53 10.20 -5.50
N ASN A 188 14.58 10.61 -6.34
CA ASN A 188 14.39 10.04 -7.67
C ASN A 188 15.62 10.23 -8.55
N ASP A 189 16.17 11.44 -8.59
CA ASP A 189 17.37 11.77 -9.38
C ASP A 189 18.56 10.89 -8.98
N VAL A 190 18.77 10.68 -7.68
CA VAL A 190 19.85 9.81 -7.17
C VAL A 190 19.65 8.36 -7.61
N VAL A 191 18.47 7.80 -7.42
CA VAL A 191 18.21 6.40 -7.73
C VAL A 191 18.24 6.15 -9.24
N GLU A 192 17.61 7.01 -10.02
CA GLU A 192 17.53 6.86 -11.49
C GLU A 192 18.83 7.23 -12.22
N SER A 193 19.79 7.90 -11.53
CA SER A 193 21.16 8.05 -12.03
C SER A 193 21.94 6.73 -12.05
N VAL A 194 21.45 5.69 -11.36
CA VAL A 194 22.10 4.39 -11.22
C VAL A 194 21.27 3.27 -11.81
N PHE A 195 19.96 3.28 -11.58
CA PHE A 195 19.03 2.27 -12.08
C PHE A 195 18.08 2.86 -13.11
N PRO A 196 17.88 2.22 -14.28
CA PRO A 196 16.85 2.68 -15.23
C PRO A 196 15.46 2.73 -14.55
N PRO A 197 14.58 3.66 -14.94
CA PRO A 197 13.25 3.82 -14.33
C PRO A 197 12.43 2.52 -14.24
N ASP A 198 12.51 1.65 -15.24
CA ASP A 198 11.81 0.35 -15.27
C ASP A 198 12.43 -0.71 -14.33
N SER A 199 13.60 -0.41 -13.75
CA SER A 199 14.27 -1.25 -12.76
C SER A 199 14.05 -0.76 -11.32
N VAL A 200 13.29 0.31 -11.12
CA VAL A 200 13.01 0.90 -9.80
C VAL A 200 11.59 0.55 -9.36
N PHE A 201 11.50 -0.20 -8.26
CA PHE A 201 10.24 -0.68 -7.68
C PHE A 201 9.98 0.04 -6.35
N ARG A 202 9.05 0.98 -6.35
CA ARG A 202 8.63 1.72 -5.14
C ARG A 202 7.49 0.97 -4.45
N ILE A 203 7.67 0.59 -3.19
CA ILE A 203 6.69 -0.19 -2.45
C ILE A 203 5.59 0.69 -1.86
N ASP A 204 4.37 0.52 -2.35
CA ASP A 204 3.17 0.79 -1.60
C ASP A 204 2.46 -0.54 -1.33
N HIS A 205 2.61 -1.07 -0.12
CA HIS A 205 2.11 -2.41 0.22
C HIS A 205 0.58 -2.54 0.15
N TYR A 206 -0.17 -1.43 0.11
CA TYR A 206 -1.61 -1.47 -0.12
C TYR A 206 -1.95 -1.93 -1.54
N LEU A 207 -1.15 -1.59 -2.53
CA LEU A 207 -1.34 -2.04 -3.91
C LEU A 207 -1.15 -3.55 -4.06
N GLY A 208 -0.38 -4.18 -3.18
CA GLY A 208 -0.21 -5.63 -3.12
C GLY A 208 -1.39 -6.40 -2.50
N LYS A 209 -2.40 -5.71 -1.92
CA LYS A 209 -3.56 -6.38 -1.33
C LYS A 209 -4.56 -6.82 -2.40
N GLU A 210 -5.04 -8.06 -2.30
CA GLU A 210 -6.05 -8.61 -3.22
C GLU A 210 -7.32 -7.75 -3.28
N THR A 211 -7.78 -7.24 -2.15
CA THR A 211 -8.96 -6.36 -2.07
C THR A 211 -8.77 -5.01 -2.75
N VAL A 212 -7.56 -4.50 -2.81
CA VAL A 212 -7.24 -3.27 -3.55
C VAL A 212 -7.23 -3.55 -5.05
N GLN A 213 -6.62 -4.65 -5.49
CA GLN A 213 -6.65 -5.07 -6.89
C GLN A 213 -8.07 -5.40 -7.36
N ASN A 214 -8.91 -5.92 -6.45
CA ASN A 214 -10.31 -6.20 -6.75
C ASN A 214 -11.13 -4.95 -7.10
N ILE A 215 -10.69 -3.74 -6.76
CA ILE A 215 -11.35 -2.50 -7.21
C ILE A 215 -11.44 -2.49 -8.74
N LEU A 216 -10.37 -2.90 -9.42
CA LEU A 216 -10.31 -2.97 -10.88
C LEU A 216 -11.25 -4.03 -11.44
N ALA A 217 -11.24 -5.23 -10.84
CA ALA A 217 -12.15 -6.32 -11.25
C ALA A 217 -13.62 -5.95 -10.99
N LEU A 218 -13.92 -5.37 -9.82
CA LEU A 218 -15.27 -4.92 -9.47
C LEU A 218 -15.81 -3.91 -10.49
N ARG A 219 -14.97 -2.96 -10.89
CA ARG A 219 -15.36 -1.92 -11.84
C ARG A 219 -15.42 -2.45 -13.27
N PHE A 220 -14.34 -3.01 -13.77
CA PHE A 220 -14.14 -3.24 -15.20
C PHE A 220 -14.57 -4.63 -15.71
N ALA A 221 -14.85 -5.58 -14.81
CA ALA A 221 -15.45 -6.86 -15.19
C ALA A 221 -16.98 -6.91 -15.01
N ASN A 222 -17.62 -5.82 -14.53
CA ASN A 222 -19.05 -5.83 -14.16
C ASN A 222 -19.79 -4.61 -14.71
N GLU A 223 -20.60 -4.81 -15.74
CA GLU A 223 -21.52 -3.80 -16.29
C GLU A 223 -22.54 -3.25 -15.27
N LEU A 224 -22.70 -3.90 -14.14
CA LEU A 224 -23.57 -3.43 -13.07
C LEU A 224 -23.07 -2.15 -12.42
N TYR A 225 -21.76 -1.94 -12.35
CA TYR A 225 -21.15 -0.85 -11.58
C TYR A 225 -20.58 0.27 -12.46
N GLU A 226 -19.82 -0.04 -13.49
CA GLU A 226 -19.10 0.97 -14.27
C GLU A 226 -20.02 2.05 -14.90
N PRO A 227 -21.23 1.73 -15.44
CA PRO A 227 -22.12 2.77 -15.98
C PRO A 227 -22.60 3.80 -14.97
N ILE A 228 -22.66 3.42 -13.69
CA ILE A 228 -23.11 4.32 -12.60
C ILE A 228 -21.93 4.93 -11.81
N TRP A 229 -20.70 4.62 -12.19
CA TRP A 229 -19.47 5.07 -11.50
C TRP A 229 -18.99 6.43 -11.97
N ASN A 230 -19.88 7.45 -11.84
CA ASN A 230 -19.62 8.80 -12.34
C ASN A 230 -20.50 9.84 -11.65
N ALA A 231 -20.26 11.12 -11.97
CA ALA A 231 -20.94 12.28 -11.41
C ALA A 231 -22.47 12.32 -11.63
N ASN A 232 -23.03 11.54 -12.56
CA ASN A 232 -24.48 11.50 -12.75
C ASN A 232 -25.17 10.77 -11.59
N TYR A 233 -24.52 9.75 -11.01
CA TYR A 233 -25.09 8.87 -9.99
C TYR A 233 -24.43 8.97 -8.62
N VAL A 234 -23.11 9.24 -8.57
CA VAL A 234 -22.35 9.34 -7.32
C VAL A 234 -22.53 10.73 -6.71
N ASP A 235 -22.86 10.78 -5.43
CA ASP A 235 -22.95 12.00 -4.62
C ASP A 235 -21.58 12.40 -4.08
N HIS A 236 -20.87 11.44 -3.48
CA HIS A 236 -19.51 11.64 -2.96
C HIS A 236 -18.80 10.30 -2.73
N VAL A 237 -17.51 10.37 -2.53
CA VAL A 237 -16.67 9.21 -2.16
C VAL A 237 -15.99 9.50 -0.82
N GLN A 238 -15.93 8.51 0.07
CA GLN A 238 -15.18 8.57 1.31
C GLN A 238 -14.13 7.45 1.33
N ILE A 239 -12.88 7.79 1.60
CA ILE A 239 -11.78 6.83 1.77
C ILE A 239 -11.25 6.99 3.19
N THR A 240 -11.39 5.94 3.99
CA THR A 240 -11.00 5.94 5.41
C THR A 240 -9.92 4.89 5.64
N MET A 241 -8.83 5.29 6.30
CA MET A 241 -7.85 4.39 6.90
C MET A 241 -7.68 4.76 8.37
N ALA A 242 -8.27 3.97 9.25
CA ALA A 242 -8.26 4.19 10.69
C ALA A 242 -7.41 3.15 11.40
N GLU A 243 -6.65 3.57 12.38
CA GLU A 243 -5.88 2.73 13.29
C GLU A 243 -6.37 2.92 14.73
N ASP A 244 -6.54 1.84 15.47
CA ASP A 244 -6.93 1.84 16.88
C ASP A 244 -5.73 1.92 17.84
N ILE A 245 -4.52 1.86 17.33
CA ILE A 245 -3.25 1.99 18.06
C ILE A 245 -2.70 3.41 18.01
N GLY A 246 -1.87 3.77 19.00
CA GLY A 246 -1.08 5.00 19.01
C GLY A 246 0.27 4.84 18.30
N VAL A 247 1.19 5.77 18.52
CA VAL A 247 2.55 5.74 17.93
C VAL A 247 3.47 4.71 18.61
N ALA A 248 3.12 4.27 19.82
CA ALA A 248 3.70 3.11 20.54
C ALA A 248 5.25 3.01 20.44
N GLY A 249 5.98 3.83 21.21
CA GLY A 249 7.45 3.78 21.31
C GLY A 249 8.19 4.27 20.06
N ARG A 250 7.48 4.76 19.04
CA ARG A 250 8.04 5.38 17.83
C ARG A 250 7.76 6.88 17.75
N ALA A 251 7.49 7.51 18.90
CA ALA A 251 7.12 8.91 18.98
C ALA A 251 8.13 9.81 18.27
N GLY A 252 9.42 9.70 18.58
CA GLY A 252 10.47 10.50 17.95
C GLY A 252 10.69 10.24 16.44
N TYR A 253 10.25 9.06 15.94
CA TYR A 253 10.24 8.81 14.49
C TYR A 253 9.01 9.42 13.81
N TYR A 254 7.87 9.40 14.50
CA TYR A 254 6.61 9.89 13.95
C TYR A 254 6.51 11.42 13.99
N ASP A 255 7.22 12.04 14.93
CA ASP A 255 7.29 13.50 15.03
C ASP A 255 7.89 14.13 13.78
N GLY A 256 7.20 15.12 13.23
CA GLY A 256 7.53 15.74 11.95
C GLY A 256 7.11 14.95 10.70
N ILE A 257 6.61 13.70 10.84
CA ILE A 257 6.00 12.96 9.72
C ILE A 257 4.52 13.28 9.65
N GLY A 258 3.76 12.92 10.67
CA GLY A 258 2.31 13.15 10.72
C GLY A 258 1.48 12.14 9.92
N ALA A 259 0.18 12.15 10.18
CA ALA A 259 -0.78 11.23 9.57
C ALA A 259 -0.94 11.46 8.06
N ALA A 260 -0.84 12.69 7.61
CA ALA A 260 -1.03 13.02 6.19
C ALA A 260 0.14 12.49 5.35
N ARG A 261 1.39 12.73 5.74
CA ARG A 261 2.57 12.19 5.04
C ARG A 261 2.68 10.67 5.17
N ASP A 262 2.35 10.12 6.35
CA ASP A 262 2.45 8.68 6.58
C ASP A 262 1.44 7.88 5.76
N VAL A 263 0.24 8.39 5.54
CA VAL A 263 -0.89 7.62 4.98
C VAL A 263 -1.56 8.27 3.77
N ILE A 264 -1.87 9.58 3.80
CA ILE A 264 -2.61 10.22 2.71
C ILE A 264 -1.75 10.31 1.45
N GLN A 265 -0.51 10.78 1.57
CA GLN A 265 0.42 11.00 0.47
C GLN A 265 0.65 9.76 -0.40
N ASN A 266 0.53 8.59 0.19
CA ASN A 266 0.76 7.31 -0.47
C ASN A 266 -0.53 6.49 -0.58
N HIS A 267 -0.86 5.71 0.41
CA HIS A 267 -1.95 4.72 0.36
C HIS A 267 -3.30 5.31 -0.05
N LEU A 268 -3.74 6.43 0.57
CA LEU A 268 -5.08 6.97 0.27
C LEU A 268 -5.16 7.62 -1.11
N LEU A 269 -4.10 8.28 -1.57
CA LEU A 269 -4.06 8.82 -2.93
C LEU A 269 -3.97 7.71 -3.98
N GLN A 270 -3.31 6.58 -3.69
CA GLN A 270 -3.35 5.41 -4.57
C GLN A 270 -4.74 4.77 -4.61
N LEU A 271 -5.42 4.62 -3.46
CA LEU A 271 -6.80 4.14 -3.42
C LEU A 271 -7.75 5.09 -4.16
N LEU A 272 -7.56 6.41 -4.02
CA LEU A 272 -8.31 7.41 -4.78
C LEU A 272 -8.07 7.24 -6.28
N ALA A 273 -6.83 7.08 -6.71
CA ALA A 273 -6.49 6.91 -8.12
C ALA A 273 -7.17 5.67 -8.73
N LEU A 274 -7.09 4.50 -8.07
CA LEU A 274 -7.76 3.27 -8.51
C LEU A 274 -9.28 3.38 -8.52
N THR A 275 -9.85 4.13 -7.56
CA THR A 275 -11.29 4.35 -7.47
C THR A 275 -11.79 5.26 -8.59
N ALA A 276 -10.98 6.24 -8.99
CA ALA A 276 -11.43 7.33 -9.86
C ALA A 276 -10.94 7.24 -11.32
N MET A 277 -10.00 6.34 -11.62
CA MET A 277 -9.42 6.21 -12.96
C MET A 277 -10.44 5.78 -14.02
N GLU A 278 -10.15 6.08 -15.29
CA GLU A 278 -10.86 5.48 -16.41
C GLU A 278 -10.43 4.03 -16.61
N GLU A 279 -11.20 3.27 -17.38
CA GLU A 279 -10.81 1.91 -17.77
C GLU A 279 -9.52 1.97 -18.60
N PRO A 280 -8.44 1.27 -18.20
CA PRO A 280 -7.21 1.24 -18.98
C PRO A 280 -7.38 0.43 -20.26
N ILE A 281 -6.60 0.73 -21.29
CA ILE A 281 -6.62 0.01 -22.58
C ILE A 281 -6.21 -1.47 -22.39
N SER A 282 -5.29 -1.70 -21.43
CA SER A 282 -4.86 -3.03 -21.00
C SER A 282 -4.46 -2.99 -19.53
N PHE A 283 -4.30 -4.16 -18.90
CA PHE A 283 -3.76 -4.27 -17.55
C PHE A 283 -2.22 -4.25 -17.51
N ASP A 284 -1.57 -3.92 -18.60
CA ASP A 284 -0.13 -3.69 -18.61
C ASP A 284 0.22 -2.47 -17.72
N ALA A 285 1.39 -2.54 -17.11
CA ALA A 285 1.83 -1.52 -16.15
C ALA A 285 1.79 -0.09 -16.73
N LYS A 286 2.13 0.08 -18.00
CA LYS A 286 2.12 1.37 -18.69
C LYS A 286 0.73 1.99 -18.72
N ASP A 287 -0.27 1.20 -19.13
CA ASP A 287 -1.64 1.69 -19.34
C ASP A 287 -2.34 1.93 -18.00
N LEU A 288 -2.17 1.01 -17.03
CA LEU A 288 -2.71 1.16 -15.69
C LEU A 288 -2.17 2.40 -14.97
N ARG A 289 -0.85 2.61 -15.04
CA ARG A 289 -0.18 3.77 -14.42
C ARG A 289 -0.60 5.08 -15.08
N ALA A 290 -0.73 5.11 -16.40
CA ALA A 290 -1.16 6.31 -17.12
C ALA A 290 -2.56 6.77 -16.66
N GLU A 291 -3.49 5.85 -16.41
CA GLU A 291 -4.82 6.22 -15.90
C GLU A 291 -4.76 6.71 -14.45
N LYS A 292 -3.94 6.13 -13.59
CA LYS A 292 -3.73 6.64 -12.22
C LYS A 292 -3.09 8.02 -12.20
N GLU A 293 -2.04 8.23 -12.98
CA GLU A 293 -1.36 9.53 -13.13
C GLU A 293 -2.34 10.62 -13.60
N LYS A 294 -3.22 10.29 -14.56
CA LYS A 294 -4.24 11.18 -15.07
C LYS A 294 -5.21 11.65 -13.97
N VAL A 295 -5.59 10.74 -13.07
CA VAL A 295 -6.42 11.09 -11.90
C VAL A 295 -5.66 12.02 -10.97
N LEU A 296 -4.45 11.66 -10.56
CA LEU A 296 -3.65 12.45 -9.61
C LEU A 296 -3.35 13.86 -10.18
N ALA A 297 -3.04 13.96 -11.46
CA ALA A 297 -2.84 15.23 -12.13
C ALA A 297 -4.12 16.09 -12.22
N ALA A 298 -5.29 15.46 -12.22
CA ALA A 298 -6.59 16.12 -12.25
C ALA A 298 -7.12 16.52 -10.87
N VAL A 299 -6.47 16.10 -9.78
CA VAL A 299 -6.88 16.50 -8.42
C VAL A 299 -6.78 18.02 -8.27
N ARG A 300 -7.79 18.60 -7.64
CA ARG A 300 -7.87 20.04 -7.32
C ARG A 300 -8.15 20.19 -5.84
N LEU A 301 -7.38 21.05 -5.20
CA LEU A 301 -7.65 21.50 -3.84
C LEU A 301 -8.75 22.58 -3.88
N PRO A 302 -9.69 22.56 -2.93
CA PRO A 302 -10.59 23.69 -2.72
C PRO A 302 -9.82 24.97 -2.35
N GLU A 303 -10.34 26.13 -2.71
CA GLU A 303 -9.70 27.42 -2.41
C GLU A 303 -9.59 27.68 -0.91
N ASP A 304 -10.62 27.31 -0.14
CA ASP A 304 -10.64 27.42 1.32
C ASP A 304 -10.13 26.11 1.97
N LEU A 305 -8.83 26.05 2.24
CA LEU A 305 -8.20 24.92 2.93
C LEU A 305 -8.65 24.79 4.38
N ALA A 306 -9.01 25.89 5.06
CA ALA A 306 -9.50 25.84 6.43
C ALA A 306 -10.87 25.16 6.53
N ALA A 307 -11.74 25.35 5.52
CA ALA A 307 -13.02 24.66 5.46
C ALA A 307 -12.93 23.23 4.89
N SER A 308 -11.84 22.90 4.21
CA SER A 308 -11.69 21.68 3.40
C SER A 308 -10.68 20.70 3.96
N THR A 309 -10.05 21.03 5.10
CA THR A 309 -9.09 20.16 5.79
C THR A 309 -9.34 20.17 7.29
N ALA A 310 -8.95 19.07 7.95
CA ALA A 310 -8.96 18.98 9.40
C ALA A 310 -7.75 18.17 9.85
N ARG A 311 -7.13 18.59 10.97
CA ARG A 311 -6.03 17.87 11.61
C ARG A 311 -6.24 17.79 13.10
N GLY A 312 -5.74 16.71 13.71
CA GLY A 312 -5.91 16.51 15.14
C GLY A 312 -4.80 15.69 15.78
N GLN A 313 -4.73 15.77 17.11
CA GLN A 313 -3.86 14.93 17.94
C GLN A 313 -4.73 14.17 18.94
N TYR A 314 -4.44 12.86 19.16
CA TYR A 314 -5.16 12.13 20.20
C TYR A 314 -4.73 12.59 21.60
N ALA A 315 -5.73 12.85 22.45
CA ALA A 315 -5.55 13.15 23.86
C ALA A 315 -5.38 11.87 24.69
N GLY A 316 -4.91 11.99 25.92
CA GLY A 316 -4.96 10.92 26.90
C GLY A 316 -6.42 10.56 27.27
N GLY A 317 -6.65 9.30 27.63
CA GLY A 317 -7.99 8.84 27.96
C GLY A 317 -8.11 7.35 28.18
N TRP A 318 -9.25 6.77 27.82
CA TRP A 318 -9.54 5.35 27.92
C TRP A 318 -9.91 4.78 26.54
N GLN A 319 -9.33 3.65 26.18
CA GLN A 319 -9.67 2.92 24.96
C GLN A 319 -9.61 1.41 25.22
N GLY A 320 -10.67 0.68 24.83
CA GLY A 320 -10.74 -0.76 25.06
C GLY A 320 -10.71 -1.19 26.54
N GLY A 321 -11.05 -0.28 27.47
CA GLY A 321 -10.97 -0.55 28.91
C GLY A 321 -9.62 -0.23 29.54
N GLU A 322 -8.64 0.23 28.77
CA GLU A 322 -7.30 0.57 29.24
C GLU A 322 -7.07 2.09 29.19
N LYS A 323 -6.28 2.59 30.16
CA LYS A 323 -5.82 3.97 30.14
C LYS A 323 -4.71 4.12 29.12
N VAL A 324 -4.84 5.11 28.22
CA VAL A 324 -3.87 5.39 27.15
C VAL A 324 -3.35 6.82 27.26
N LEU A 325 -2.08 7.01 26.92
CA LEU A 325 -1.45 8.33 26.88
C LEU A 325 -1.93 9.12 25.67
N GLY A 326 -1.93 10.44 25.80
CA GLY A 326 -2.06 11.37 24.68
C GLY A 326 -0.77 11.43 23.87
N PHE A 327 -0.87 11.90 22.62
CA PHE A 327 0.29 11.97 21.72
C PHE A 327 1.46 12.75 22.32
N LEU A 328 1.21 13.89 22.93
CA LEU A 328 2.25 14.73 23.56
C LEU A 328 2.75 14.17 24.91
N GLU A 329 2.10 13.12 25.42
CA GLU A 329 2.49 12.42 26.66
C GLU A 329 3.31 11.15 26.36
N GLU A 330 3.46 10.76 25.09
CA GLU A 330 4.22 9.58 24.69
C GLU A 330 5.72 9.79 24.96
N GLU A 331 6.42 8.73 25.35
CA GLU A 331 7.85 8.80 25.67
C GLU A 331 8.68 9.28 24.49
N GLY A 332 9.50 10.31 24.71
CA GLY A 332 10.36 10.90 23.68
C GLY A 332 9.67 11.89 22.74
N MET A 333 8.42 12.29 23.03
CA MET A 333 7.70 13.30 22.26
C MET A 333 8.03 14.72 22.74
N ASP A 334 8.17 15.65 21.80
CA ASP A 334 8.20 17.08 22.11
C ASP A 334 6.80 17.53 22.59
N PRO A 335 6.65 18.05 23.82
CA PRO A 335 5.36 18.51 24.33
C PRO A 335 4.76 19.69 23.55
N HIS A 336 5.55 20.33 22.70
CA HIS A 336 5.10 21.41 21.81
C HIS A 336 4.91 20.97 20.36
N SER A 337 5.06 19.69 20.07
CA SER A 337 4.89 19.17 18.71
C SER A 337 3.52 19.53 18.12
N THR A 338 3.54 20.02 16.90
CA THR A 338 2.34 20.31 16.09
C THR A 338 2.05 19.21 15.06
N THR A 339 2.75 18.08 15.13
CA THR A 339 2.56 16.92 14.27
C THR A 339 1.17 16.31 14.50
N GLU A 340 0.40 16.18 13.45
CA GLU A 340 -0.95 15.62 13.54
C GLU A 340 -0.92 14.09 13.56
N THR A 341 -1.84 13.49 14.35
CA THR A 341 -2.08 12.05 14.39
C THR A 341 -3.40 11.67 13.71
N PHE A 342 -4.13 12.68 13.24
CA PHE A 342 -5.33 12.57 12.42
C PHE A 342 -5.29 13.64 11.34
N ALA A 343 -5.64 13.25 10.13
CA ALA A 343 -5.80 14.15 9.00
C ALA A 343 -7.06 13.79 8.21
N ALA A 344 -7.82 14.81 7.81
CA ALA A 344 -8.90 14.67 6.85
C ALA A 344 -8.83 15.78 5.81
N ILE A 345 -9.04 15.43 4.55
CA ILE A 345 -8.99 16.37 3.43
C ILE A 345 -10.16 16.13 2.47
N LYS A 346 -10.69 17.21 1.92
CA LYS A 346 -11.66 17.21 0.83
C LYS A 346 -10.95 17.57 -0.47
N LEU A 347 -11.11 16.71 -1.47
CA LEU A 347 -10.51 16.87 -2.79
C LEU A 347 -11.60 16.90 -3.86
N GLN A 348 -11.28 17.48 -5.01
CA GLN A 348 -12.08 17.40 -6.22
C GLN A 348 -11.22 16.81 -7.35
N ILE A 349 -11.85 16.13 -8.29
CA ILE A 349 -11.17 15.60 -9.47
C ILE A 349 -11.72 16.30 -10.70
N GLY A 350 -10.87 17.10 -11.36
CA GLY A 350 -11.21 17.95 -12.49
C GLY A 350 -11.38 17.18 -13.82
N THR A 351 -12.06 16.04 -13.79
CA THR A 351 -12.44 15.28 -14.97
C THR A 351 -13.95 15.30 -15.18
N ARG A 352 -14.41 15.05 -16.42
CA ARG A 352 -15.83 14.98 -16.71
C ARG A 352 -16.55 13.90 -15.90
N ARG A 353 -15.90 12.77 -15.66
CA ARG A 353 -16.44 11.66 -14.85
C ARG A 353 -16.80 12.10 -13.42
N TRP A 354 -16.00 12.97 -12.82
CA TRP A 354 -16.10 13.32 -11.40
C TRP A 354 -16.46 14.80 -11.14
N ALA A 355 -16.82 15.53 -12.17
CA ALA A 355 -17.14 16.96 -12.02
C ALA A 355 -18.22 17.19 -10.96
N GLY A 356 -17.88 17.94 -9.89
CA GLY A 356 -18.78 18.25 -8.78
C GLY A 356 -18.95 17.14 -7.72
N VAL A 357 -18.24 16.03 -7.85
CA VAL A 357 -18.22 14.94 -6.82
C VAL A 357 -17.04 15.16 -5.89
N PRO A 358 -17.24 15.45 -4.60
CA PRO A 358 -16.16 15.55 -3.63
C PRO A 358 -15.67 14.16 -3.21
N PHE A 359 -14.36 14.07 -3.00
CA PHE A 359 -13.67 12.94 -2.39
C PHE A 359 -13.17 13.35 -1.01
N TYR A 360 -13.61 12.64 0.02
CA TYR A 360 -13.21 12.88 1.39
C TYR A 360 -12.26 11.76 1.83
N LEU A 361 -11.04 12.11 2.16
CA LEU A 361 -10.03 11.20 2.66
C LEU A 361 -9.82 11.47 4.14
N ARG A 362 -9.72 10.42 4.96
CA ARG A 362 -9.30 10.56 6.35
C ARG A 362 -8.45 9.39 6.83
N THR A 363 -7.53 9.72 7.71
CA THR A 363 -6.73 8.75 8.44
C THR A 363 -6.49 9.23 9.86
N GLY A 364 -6.15 8.32 10.76
CA GLY A 364 -5.76 8.70 12.12
C GLY A 364 -5.47 7.50 13.01
N LYS A 365 -4.76 7.81 14.11
CA LYS A 365 -4.41 6.86 15.16
C LYS A 365 -5.37 6.97 16.34
N ARG A 366 -5.42 5.95 17.21
CA ARG A 366 -6.36 5.90 18.37
C ARG A 366 -7.82 6.14 17.99
N LEU A 367 -8.21 5.79 16.75
CA LEU A 367 -9.60 5.84 16.30
C LEU A 367 -10.41 4.65 16.84
N GLY A 368 -11.73 4.64 16.59
CA GLY A 368 -12.67 3.69 17.17
C GLY A 368 -12.38 2.23 16.87
N ARG A 369 -11.80 1.93 15.70
CA ARG A 369 -11.31 0.61 15.31
C ARG A 369 -10.34 0.70 14.14
N ARG A 370 -9.55 -0.36 13.96
CA ARG A 370 -8.73 -0.53 12.77
C ARG A 370 -9.61 -0.89 11.57
N VAL A 371 -9.60 -0.05 10.53
CA VAL A 371 -10.36 -0.30 9.29
C VAL A 371 -9.77 0.48 8.12
N THR A 372 -9.79 -0.13 6.93
CA THR A 372 -9.60 0.58 5.68
C THR A 372 -10.76 0.26 4.75
N GLU A 373 -11.49 1.29 4.31
CA GLU A 373 -12.62 1.15 3.40
C GLU A 373 -12.73 2.30 2.41
N ILE A 374 -13.35 2.03 1.28
CA ILE A 374 -13.76 2.99 0.27
C ILE A 374 -15.29 2.93 0.19
N ALA A 375 -15.98 4.02 0.48
CA ALA A 375 -17.42 4.13 0.37
C ALA A 375 -17.80 5.05 -0.80
N VAL A 376 -18.42 4.50 -1.82
CA VAL A 376 -19.04 5.24 -2.92
C VAL A 376 -20.50 5.41 -2.59
N VAL A 377 -20.89 6.66 -2.29
CA VAL A 377 -22.25 7.01 -1.88
C VAL A 377 -23.00 7.59 -3.07
N PHE A 378 -24.12 7.00 -3.40
CA PHE A 378 -24.93 7.39 -4.55
C PHE A 378 -25.92 8.51 -4.21
N LYS A 379 -26.31 9.26 -5.20
CA LYS A 379 -27.36 10.28 -5.06
C LYS A 379 -28.67 9.66 -4.61
N ARG A 380 -29.49 10.45 -3.93
CA ARG A 380 -30.85 10.02 -3.57
C ARG A 380 -31.69 9.87 -4.85
N ALA A 381 -32.65 8.95 -4.80
CA ALA A 381 -33.65 8.84 -5.86
C ALA A 381 -34.32 10.21 -6.09
N PRO A 382 -34.42 10.68 -7.35
CA PRO A 382 -34.96 12.03 -7.65
C PRO A 382 -36.43 12.18 -7.27
N GLN A 383 -37.16 11.09 -7.21
CA GLN A 383 -38.56 11.04 -6.79
C GLN A 383 -38.74 9.92 -5.74
N GLN A 384 -39.38 10.28 -4.62
CA GLN A 384 -39.73 9.33 -3.58
C GLN A 384 -41.20 8.96 -3.68
N LEU A 385 -41.47 7.77 -4.21
CA LEU A 385 -42.82 7.23 -4.41
C LEU A 385 -43.42 6.67 -3.13
N PHE A 386 -42.58 6.27 -2.17
CA PHE A 386 -43.01 5.66 -0.91
C PHE A 386 -43.16 6.74 0.15
N GLY A 387 -44.22 7.55 0.07
CA GLY A 387 -44.43 8.74 0.91
C GLY A 387 -44.54 8.44 2.41
N GLY A 388 -44.14 9.45 3.20
CA GLY A 388 -44.26 9.48 4.67
C GLY A 388 -42.94 9.64 5.40
N ALA A 389 -42.98 9.88 6.69
CA ALA A 389 -41.84 10.08 7.57
C ALA A 389 -40.83 8.92 7.56
N GLN A 390 -41.25 7.71 7.20
CA GLN A 390 -40.40 6.51 7.12
C GLN A 390 -39.47 6.50 5.91
N THR A 391 -39.86 7.11 4.79
CA THR A 391 -39.03 7.17 3.57
C THR A 391 -37.96 8.26 3.67
N GLN A 392 -38.22 9.30 4.47
CA GLN A 392 -37.22 10.32 4.75
C GLN A 392 -36.06 9.79 5.61
N ALA A 393 -36.25 8.69 6.33
CA ALA A 393 -35.26 8.03 7.15
C ALA A 393 -34.33 7.07 6.36
N LEU A 394 -34.64 6.79 5.06
CA LEU A 394 -33.77 5.95 4.23
C LEU A 394 -32.43 6.66 3.96
N GLY A 395 -31.36 5.91 4.18
CA GLY A 395 -30.01 6.34 3.80
C GLY A 395 -29.83 6.37 2.29
N GLN A 396 -28.79 7.04 1.84
CA GLN A 396 -28.35 6.93 0.45
C GLN A 396 -27.83 5.52 0.18
N ASN A 397 -28.04 5.04 -1.03
CA ASN A 397 -27.41 3.79 -1.46
C ASN A 397 -25.91 3.96 -1.42
N ALA A 398 -25.20 2.93 -1.03
CA ALA A 398 -23.74 2.98 -0.95
C ALA A 398 -23.15 1.63 -1.33
N LEU A 399 -22.03 1.66 -2.06
CA LEU A 399 -21.16 0.53 -2.25
C LEU A 399 -19.90 0.77 -1.43
N VAL A 400 -19.58 -0.17 -0.55
CA VAL A 400 -18.43 -0.07 0.37
C VAL A 400 -17.47 -1.19 0.07
N ILE A 401 -16.27 -0.85 -0.38
CA ILE A 401 -15.16 -1.79 -0.55
C ILE A 401 -14.38 -1.82 0.75
N ARG A 402 -14.41 -2.95 1.44
CA ARG A 402 -13.69 -3.20 2.69
C ARG A 402 -12.33 -3.80 2.37
N VAL A 403 -11.26 -3.02 2.61
CA VAL A 403 -9.87 -3.45 2.32
C VAL A 403 -9.31 -4.25 3.47
N GLN A 404 -9.65 -3.89 4.71
CA GLN A 404 -9.25 -4.60 5.95
C GLN A 404 -10.09 -4.10 7.13
N PRO A 405 -10.26 -4.91 8.22
CA PRO A 405 -9.80 -6.31 8.37
C PRO A 405 -10.70 -7.32 7.66
N ASP A 406 -11.99 -7.00 7.50
CA ASP A 406 -13.02 -7.89 6.95
C ASP A 406 -13.13 -7.65 5.44
N GLU A 407 -12.25 -8.30 4.68
CA GLU A 407 -12.12 -8.13 3.25
C GLU A 407 -13.40 -8.46 2.48
N GLY A 408 -13.90 -7.51 1.66
CA GLY A 408 -15.14 -7.73 0.91
C GLY A 408 -15.80 -6.48 0.34
N VAL A 409 -17.05 -6.64 -0.11
CA VAL A 409 -17.88 -5.55 -0.64
C VAL A 409 -19.26 -5.61 0.03
N THR A 410 -19.75 -4.46 0.48
CA THR A 410 -21.08 -4.28 1.05
C THR A 410 -21.88 -3.33 0.18
N ILE A 411 -23.08 -3.69 -0.19
CA ILE A 411 -24.02 -2.80 -0.87
C ILE A 411 -25.19 -2.49 0.08
N ARG A 412 -25.45 -1.20 0.35
CA ARG A 412 -26.61 -0.73 1.11
C ARG A 412 -27.68 -0.21 0.15
N PHE A 413 -28.92 -0.73 0.30
CA PHE A 413 -30.07 -0.32 -0.51
C PHE A 413 -31.38 -0.46 0.27
N GLY A 414 -32.45 0.15 -0.24
CA GLY A 414 -33.78 0.05 0.36
C GLY A 414 -34.50 -1.22 -0.06
N SER A 415 -35.11 -1.94 0.88
CA SER A 415 -35.95 -3.10 0.62
C SER A 415 -37.27 -3.03 1.36
N LYS A 416 -38.32 -3.60 0.75
CA LYS A 416 -39.65 -3.69 1.38
C LYS A 416 -39.61 -4.60 2.61
N VAL A 417 -40.15 -4.09 3.71
CA VAL A 417 -40.38 -4.90 4.91
C VAL A 417 -41.52 -5.90 4.66
N PRO A 418 -41.39 -7.18 5.04
CA PRO A 418 -42.47 -8.12 4.97
C PRO A 418 -43.73 -7.63 5.69
N GLY A 419 -44.92 -7.82 5.08
CA GLY A 419 -46.19 -7.37 5.63
C GLY A 419 -47.08 -6.69 4.60
N ALA A 420 -48.28 -6.25 5.00
CA ALA A 420 -49.30 -5.69 4.12
C ALA A 420 -48.99 -4.27 3.62
N GLY A 421 -48.22 -3.51 4.38
CA GLY A 421 -47.87 -2.12 4.04
C GLY A 421 -46.64 -2.03 3.11
N MET A 422 -46.53 -0.91 2.36
CA MET A 422 -45.36 -0.60 1.53
C MET A 422 -44.33 0.18 2.38
N VAL A 423 -43.81 -0.48 3.42
CA VAL A 423 -42.74 0.05 4.28
C VAL A 423 -41.38 -0.37 3.75
N VAL A 424 -40.46 0.59 3.54
CA VAL A 424 -39.10 0.33 3.03
C VAL A 424 -38.09 0.63 4.14
N ARG A 425 -37.07 -0.23 4.26
CA ARG A 425 -35.93 -0.06 5.17
C ARG A 425 -34.60 -0.28 4.43
N ASP A 426 -33.54 0.33 4.97
CA ASP A 426 -32.18 0.01 4.55
C ASP A 426 -31.84 -1.43 4.90
N VAL A 427 -31.27 -2.14 3.94
CA VAL A 427 -30.69 -3.48 4.07
C VAL A 427 -29.29 -3.50 3.45
N THR A 428 -28.50 -4.51 3.77
CA THR A 428 -27.17 -4.73 3.21
C THR A 428 -27.10 -6.07 2.51
N MET A 429 -26.35 -6.09 1.40
CA MET A 429 -25.88 -7.29 0.75
C MET A 429 -24.35 -7.32 0.90
N ASP A 430 -23.84 -8.40 1.45
CA ASP A 430 -22.43 -8.53 1.79
C ASP A 430 -21.79 -9.66 0.97
N PHE A 431 -20.69 -9.33 0.31
CA PHE A 431 -19.73 -10.27 -0.26
C PHE A 431 -18.48 -10.25 0.61
N GLY A 432 -18.06 -11.41 1.10
CA GLY A 432 -16.81 -11.57 1.88
C GLY A 432 -15.86 -12.51 1.17
N TYR A 433 -14.60 -12.11 1.04
CA TYR A 433 -13.56 -12.92 0.39
C TYR A 433 -13.39 -14.27 1.07
N GLY A 434 -13.24 -14.30 2.39
CA GLY A 434 -13.04 -15.52 3.16
C GLY A 434 -14.21 -16.51 3.12
N HIS A 435 -15.41 -16.08 2.70
CA HIS A 435 -16.56 -16.95 2.52
C HIS A 435 -16.70 -17.44 1.08
N SER A 436 -16.20 -16.68 0.11
CA SER A 436 -16.42 -16.95 -1.32
C SER A 436 -15.25 -17.69 -1.95
N PHE A 437 -14.06 -17.52 -1.43
CA PHE A 437 -12.85 -18.19 -1.88
C PHE A 437 -12.28 -19.05 -0.75
N THR A 438 -11.96 -20.30 -1.07
CA THR A 438 -11.39 -21.27 -0.12
C THR A 438 -9.90 -21.02 0.13
N GLU A 439 -9.26 -20.27 -0.74
CA GLU A 439 -7.83 -19.93 -0.63
C GLU A 439 -7.64 -18.68 0.24
N ALA A 440 -6.70 -18.77 1.16
CA ALA A 440 -6.28 -17.60 1.94
C ALA A 440 -5.56 -16.59 1.03
N SER A 441 -5.97 -15.34 1.07
CA SER A 441 -5.27 -14.26 0.35
C SER A 441 -3.78 -14.24 0.74
N PRO A 442 -2.85 -14.23 -0.23
CA PRO A 442 -1.43 -14.08 0.06
C PRO A 442 -1.16 -12.75 0.78
N GLU A 443 -0.06 -12.70 1.51
CA GLU A 443 0.38 -11.46 2.12
C GLU A 443 0.85 -10.48 1.04
N ALA A 444 0.61 -9.19 1.21
CA ALA A 444 0.94 -8.20 0.19
C ALA A 444 2.42 -8.26 -0.25
N TYR A 445 3.34 -8.49 0.69
CA TYR A 445 4.76 -8.61 0.38
C TYR A 445 5.12 -9.87 -0.40
N GLU A 446 4.38 -10.99 -0.25
CA GLU A 446 4.57 -12.17 -1.13
C GLU A 446 4.34 -11.76 -2.59
N ARG A 447 3.22 -11.08 -2.86
CA ARG A 447 2.89 -10.61 -4.20
C ARG A 447 3.93 -9.63 -4.74
N LEU A 448 4.27 -8.61 -3.95
CA LEU A 448 5.20 -7.56 -4.38
C LEU A 448 6.63 -8.10 -4.63
N ILE A 449 7.14 -8.99 -3.78
CA ILE A 449 8.46 -9.63 -4.00
C ILE A 449 8.42 -10.46 -5.28
N LEU A 450 7.37 -11.24 -5.51
CA LEU A 450 7.24 -12.04 -6.73
C LEU A 450 7.21 -11.13 -7.97
N ASP A 451 6.43 -10.05 -7.95
CA ASP A 451 6.34 -9.11 -9.07
C ASP A 451 7.68 -8.41 -9.35
N VAL A 452 8.45 -8.07 -8.31
CA VAL A 452 9.84 -7.59 -8.47
C VAL A 452 10.70 -8.63 -9.19
N LEU A 453 10.65 -9.89 -8.78
CA LEU A 453 11.45 -10.96 -9.38
C LEU A 453 11.02 -11.28 -10.82
N LEU A 454 9.74 -11.13 -11.13
CA LEU A 454 9.20 -11.27 -12.49
C LEU A 454 9.47 -10.05 -13.38
N GLY A 455 9.72 -8.87 -12.78
CA GLY A 455 9.76 -7.60 -13.50
C GLY A 455 8.39 -7.13 -13.95
N ASP A 456 7.38 -7.37 -13.12
CA ASP A 456 6.00 -7.00 -13.37
C ASP A 456 5.60 -5.80 -12.50
N PRO A 457 5.65 -4.56 -13.01
CA PRO A 457 5.58 -3.37 -12.20
C PRO A 457 4.18 -2.71 -12.06
N PRO A 458 3.01 -3.27 -12.44
CA PRO A 458 1.73 -2.55 -12.40
C PRO A 458 1.32 -2.10 -10.99
N LEU A 459 1.77 -2.80 -9.95
CA LEU A 459 1.46 -2.50 -8.55
C LEU A 459 2.47 -1.56 -7.87
N PHE A 460 3.44 -1.03 -8.63
CA PHE A 460 4.47 -0.14 -8.08
C PHE A 460 4.31 1.26 -8.65
N PRO A 461 4.13 2.29 -7.79
CA PRO A 461 4.03 3.67 -8.26
C PRO A 461 5.32 4.11 -8.97
N ARG A 462 5.17 4.89 -10.03
CA ARG A 462 6.29 5.60 -10.63
C ARG A 462 6.63 6.88 -9.86
N HIS A 463 7.76 7.50 -10.19
CA HIS A 463 8.13 8.79 -9.61
C HIS A 463 7.11 9.87 -9.95
N GLU A 464 6.49 9.86 -11.14
CA GLU A 464 5.45 10.82 -11.51
C GLU A 464 4.25 10.77 -10.56
N GLU A 465 3.79 9.57 -10.20
CA GLU A 465 2.68 9.40 -9.25
C GLU A 465 3.06 9.93 -7.84
N VAL A 466 4.30 9.66 -7.40
CA VAL A 466 4.83 10.16 -6.13
C VAL A 466 4.91 11.70 -6.13
N GLU A 467 5.44 12.30 -7.20
CA GLU A 467 5.50 13.76 -7.34
C GLU A 467 4.13 14.41 -7.40
N LEU A 468 3.18 13.81 -8.13
CA LEU A 468 1.81 14.30 -8.18
C LEU A 468 1.13 14.25 -6.81
N SER A 469 1.39 13.18 -6.04
CA SER A 469 0.89 13.04 -4.68
C SER A 469 1.45 14.13 -3.75
N TRP A 470 2.73 14.47 -3.86
CA TRP A 470 3.33 15.59 -3.11
C TRP A 470 2.80 16.95 -3.55
N LYS A 471 2.57 17.17 -4.85
CA LYS A 471 1.94 18.41 -5.34
C LYS A 471 0.53 18.62 -4.77
N ILE A 472 -0.17 17.54 -4.42
CA ILE A 472 -1.47 17.60 -3.76
C ILE A 472 -1.30 17.93 -2.27
N LEU A 473 -0.34 17.29 -1.59
CA LEU A 473 -0.22 17.39 -0.14
C LEU A 473 0.57 18.61 0.34
N ASP A 474 1.66 19.00 -0.34
CA ASP A 474 2.53 20.09 0.10
C ASP A 474 1.77 21.39 0.40
N PRO A 475 0.84 21.89 -0.44
CA PRO A 475 0.08 23.10 -0.11
C PRO A 475 -0.76 22.98 1.17
N ILE A 476 -1.23 21.77 1.51
CA ILE A 476 -2.00 21.51 2.73
C ILE A 476 -1.07 21.55 3.93
N GLU A 477 0.09 20.93 3.84
CA GLU A 477 1.11 20.94 4.88
C GLU A 477 1.66 22.35 5.15
N GLU A 478 1.92 23.11 4.09
CA GLU A 478 2.32 24.51 4.17
C GLU A 478 1.25 25.36 4.87
N PHE A 479 -0.02 25.15 4.50
CA PHE A 479 -1.14 25.80 5.19
C PHE A 479 -1.18 25.42 6.68
N TRP A 480 -1.08 24.14 7.00
CA TRP A 480 -1.12 23.67 8.39
C TRP A 480 0.07 24.16 9.22
N ALA A 481 1.23 24.35 8.61
CA ALA A 481 2.40 24.92 9.29
C ALA A 481 2.17 26.36 9.77
N THR A 482 1.24 27.12 9.14
CA THR A 482 0.85 28.46 9.57
C THR A 482 -0.23 28.45 10.66
N GLN A 483 -0.82 27.30 10.96
CA GLN A 483 -1.86 27.17 11.97
C GLN A 483 -1.25 26.81 13.33
N GLY A 484 -2.03 27.05 14.41
CA GLY A 484 -1.63 26.68 15.77
C GLY A 484 -1.61 25.18 16.02
N GLN A 485 -1.74 24.77 17.27
CA GLN A 485 -1.81 23.37 17.68
C GLN A 485 -2.99 22.64 17.00
N PRO A 486 -2.83 21.36 16.58
CA PRO A 486 -3.93 20.55 16.10
C PRO A 486 -5.03 20.38 17.15
N GLU A 487 -6.27 20.24 16.68
CA GLU A 487 -7.42 19.98 17.54
C GLU A 487 -7.26 18.66 18.30
N GLN A 488 -7.55 18.63 19.61
CA GLN A 488 -7.48 17.40 20.39
C GLN A 488 -8.73 16.54 20.16
N TYR A 489 -8.53 15.22 20.01
CA TYR A 489 -9.64 14.26 19.94
C TYR A 489 -9.46 13.11 20.95
N LYS A 490 -10.57 12.55 21.41
CA LYS A 490 -10.58 11.47 22.39
C LYS A 490 -10.17 10.14 21.75
N PRO A 491 -9.35 9.31 22.44
CA PRO A 491 -9.08 7.94 21.98
C PRO A 491 -10.40 7.17 21.83
N GLY A 492 -10.48 6.30 20.82
CA GLY A 492 -11.70 5.56 20.48
C GLY A 492 -12.79 6.38 19.77
N SER A 493 -12.59 7.67 19.53
CA SER A 493 -13.47 8.50 18.69
C SER A 493 -13.15 8.33 17.20
N TRP A 494 -13.85 9.09 16.34
CA TRP A 494 -13.58 9.11 14.90
C TRP A 494 -12.85 10.36 14.44
N GLY A 495 -12.09 11.00 15.31
CA GLY A 495 -11.28 12.17 15.02
C GLY A 495 -11.81 13.45 15.68
N PRO A 496 -11.23 14.62 15.31
CA PRO A 496 -11.62 15.91 15.82
C PRO A 496 -12.97 16.38 15.24
N LYS A 497 -13.61 17.31 15.94
CA LYS A 497 -14.92 17.86 15.56
C LYS A 497 -14.87 18.59 14.22
N SER A 498 -13.77 19.27 13.93
CA SER A 498 -13.54 19.95 12.64
C SER A 498 -13.67 19.02 11.43
N ALA A 499 -13.33 17.73 11.58
CA ALA A 499 -13.50 16.74 10.52
C ALA A 499 -14.99 16.45 10.24
N ASP A 500 -15.84 16.38 11.28
CA ASP A 500 -17.29 16.23 11.11
C ASP A 500 -17.91 17.52 10.53
N GLU A 501 -17.47 18.68 10.98
CA GLU A 501 -17.92 19.98 10.49
C GLU A 501 -17.59 20.19 9.00
N MET A 502 -16.45 19.67 8.52
CA MET A 502 -16.06 19.72 7.12
C MET A 502 -17.11 19.07 6.21
N LEU A 503 -17.62 17.90 6.54
CA LEU A 503 -18.67 17.24 5.77
C LEU A 503 -20.05 17.87 6.00
N ALA A 504 -20.32 18.33 7.23
CA ALA A 504 -21.60 18.96 7.58
C ALA A 504 -21.86 20.23 6.78
N ARG A 505 -20.82 21.01 6.42
CA ARG A 505 -20.94 22.18 5.53
C ARG A 505 -21.49 21.81 4.15
N ASP A 506 -21.22 20.59 3.69
CA ASP A 506 -21.75 20.04 2.43
C ASP A 506 -23.08 19.27 2.62
N GLY A 507 -23.66 19.29 3.82
CA GLY A 507 -24.87 18.53 4.15
C GLY A 507 -24.63 17.01 4.24
N ARG A 508 -23.40 16.58 4.50
CA ARG A 508 -22.94 15.18 4.53
C ARG A 508 -22.43 14.81 5.92
N SER A 509 -22.18 13.54 6.10
CA SER A 509 -21.55 13.01 7.31
C SER A 509 -20.59 11.87 6.98
N TRP A 510 -19.59 11.68 7.85
CA TRP A 510 -18.73 10.52 7.75
C TRP A 510 -19.51 9.21 7.95
N ARG A 511 -19.27 8.26 7.08
CA ARG A 511 -19.62 6.88 7.39
C ARG A 511 -18.82 6.45 8.63
N ARG A 512 -19.50 5.75 9.54
CA ARG A 512 -18.87 5.05 10.66
C ARG A 512 -18.78 3.57 10.28
N PRO A 513 -17.59 3.07 9.98
CA PRO A 513 -17.38 1.70 9.53
C PRO A 513 -17.81 0.65 10.54
#